data_18da9b57daf7bf9aa27a80593f24de15
#
_entry.id   18da9b57daf7bf9aa27a80593f24de15
#
_cell.length_a   1.000
_cell.length_b   1.000
_cell.length_c   1.000
_cell.angle_alpha   90.00
_cell.angle_beta   90.00
_cell.angle_gamma   90.00
#
_symmetry.space_group_name_H-M   'P 1'
#
loop_
_entity.id
_entity.type
_entity.pdbx_description
1 polymer ?
#
loop_
_entity_poly.entity_id
_entity_poly.type
_entity_poly.pdbx_seq_one_letter_code
_entity_poly.pdbx_strand_id
1 'polypeptide(L)' 'MERRKFTREFKLEAVKLIQERGVTVAQTARDLGVHGTVLRRWVQES' A
#
# COMPACT_ATOMS: atom_id res chain seq x y z
N MET A 1 -22.01 -4.13 3.76
CA MET A 1 -21.37 -3.79 3.42
C MET A 1 -20.08 -3.95 3.85
N GLU A 2 -19.44 -4.12 3.36
CA GLU A 2 -18.36 -4.34 3.67
C GLU A 2 -17.43 -3.35 3.69
N ARG A 3 -16.69 -3.12 4.43
CA ARG A 3 -15.87 -2.20 4.45
C ARG A 3 -14.56 -2.74 4.27
N ARG A 4 -13.86 -2.36 3.47
CA ARG A 4 -12.62 -2.75 3.22
C ARG A 4 -11.79 -2.55 4.40
N LYS A 5 -11.40 -3.41 5.12
CA LYS A 5 -10.57 -3.24 6.14
C LYS A 5 -9.21 -3.59 5.75
N PHE A 6 -8.19 -2.80 5.83
CA PHE A 6 -6.82 -3.10 5.47
C PHE A 6 -6.16 -3.72 6.69
N THR A 7 -5.85 -4.98 6.61
CA THR A 7 -5.21 -5.64 7.72
C THR A 7 -3.77 -5.21 7.78
N ARG A 8 -3.13 -5.52 8.86
CA ARG A 8 -1.75 -5.16 9.05
C ARG A 8 -0.88 -5.88 8.03
N GLU A 9 -1.22 -7.12 7.72
CA GLU A 9 -0.48 -7.89 6.76
C GLU A 9 -0.57 -7.28 5.37
N PHE A 10 -1.73 -6.81 5.00
CA PHE A 10 -1.94 -6.21 3.70
C PHE A 10 -1.08 -4.96 3.60
N LYS A 11 -1.05 -4.19 4.65
CA LYS A 11 -0.29 -2.97 4.72
C LYS A 11 1.20 -3.26 4.56
N LEU A 12 1.69 -4.26 5.28
CA LEU A 12 3.08 -4.63 5.23
C LEU A 12 3.48 -5.12 3.84
N GLU A 13 2.62 -5.89 3.22
CA GLU A 13 2.88 -6.40 1.90
C GLU A 13 3.00 -5.26 0.89
N ALA A 14 2.12 -4.30 0.99
CA ALA A 14 2.12 -3.17 0.09
C ALA A 14 3.42 -2.38 0.20
N VAL A 15 3.83 -2.12 1.42
CA VAL A 15 5.06 -1.37 1.67
C VAL A 15 6.26 -2.16 1.18
N LYS A 16 6.25 -3.45 1.42
CA LYS A 16 7.31 -4.31 1.03
C LYS A 16 7.49 -4.32 -0.48
N LEU A 17 6.42 -4.36 -1.21
CA LEU A 17 6.48 -4.35 -2.66
C LEU A 17 7.21 -3.11 -3.16
N ILE A 18 6.88 -1.99 -2.58
CA ILE A 18 7.49 -0.74 -2.97
C ILE A 18 8.96 -0.71 -2.63
N GLN A 19 9.30 -1.10 -1.44
CA GLN A 19 10.67 -1.06 -0.99
C GLN A 19 11.58 -2.11 -1.63
N GLU A 20 11.06 -3.27 -1.81
CA GLU A 20 11.87 -4.34 -2.37
C GLU A 20 11.90 -4.37 -3.88
N ARG A 21 10.79 -4.10 -4.51
CA ARG A 21 10.73 -4.14 -5.93
C ARG A 21 11.03 -2.81 -6.59
N GLY A 22 11.02 -1.77 -5.83
CA GLY A 22 11.29 -0.47 -6.38
C GLY A 22 10.20 0.10 -7.28
N VAL A 23 8.98 -0.40 -7.14
CA VAL A 23 7.89 0.13 -7.94
C VAL A 23 7.45 1.43 -7.30
N THR A 24 6.77 2.26 -8.03
CA THR A 24 6.34 3.54 -7.51
C THR A 24 5.10 3.36 -6.65
N VAL A 25 4.86 4.33 -5.79
CA VAL A 25 3.69 4.30 -4.93
C VAL A 25 2.44 4.37 -5.80
N ALA A 26 2.47 5.20 -6.82
CA ALA A 26 1.34 5.35 -7.71
C ALA A 26 0.97 4.03 -8.38
N GLN A 27 1.96 3.33 -8.86
CA GLN A 27 1.74 2.08 -9.54
C GLN A 27 1.14 1.04 -8.58
N THR A 28 1.72 0.94 -7.40
CA THR A 28 1.25 -0.01 -6.41
C THR A 28 -0.16 0.32 -5.96
N ALA A 29 -0.43 1.60 -5.77
CA ALA A 29 -1.74 2.03 -5.32
C ALA A 29 -2.79 1.61 -6.35
N ARG A 30 -2.45 1.77 -7.62
CA ARG A 30 -3.34 1.41 -8.67
C ARG A 30 -3.56 -0.09 -8.71
N ASP A 31 -2.53 -0.87 -8.58
CA ASP A 31 -2.62 -2.31 -8.60
C ASP A 31 -3.44 -2.86 -7.44
N LEU A 32 -3.29 -2.26 -6.28
CA LEU A 32 -4.00 -2.71 -5.10
C LEU A 32 -5.35 -2.06 -4.88
N GLY A 33 -5.65 -1.05 -5.66
CA GLY A 33 -6.91 -0.36 -5.53
C GLY A 33 -6.95 0.51 -4.27
N VAL A 34 -5.82 1.06 -3.88
CA VAL A 34 -5.74 1.88 -2.69
C VAL A 34 -5.40 3.30 -3.12
N HIS A 35 -5.76 4.28 -2.33
CA HIS A 35 -5.45 5.65 -2.65
C HIS A 35 -3.95 5.85 -2.46
N GLY A 36 -3.32 6.52 -3.37
CA GLY A 36 -1.90 6.79 -3.28
C GLY A 36 -1.50 7.50 -2.00
N THR A 37 -2.36 8.37 -1.51
CA THR A 37 -2.10 9.13 -0.29
C THR A 37 -1.96 8.19 0.90
N VAL A 38 -2.86 7.23 0.98
CA VAL A 38 -2.85 6.26 2.08
C VAL A 38 -1.60 5.40 1.99
N LEU A 39 -1.30 4.92 0.80
CA LEU A 39 -0.16 4.05 0.60
C LEU A 39 1.13 4.79 0.93
N ARG A 40 1.21 6.05 0.54
CA ARG A 40 2.38 6.83 0.80
C ARG A 40 2.60 7.01 2.30
N ARG A 41 1.52 7.16 3.01
CA ARG A 41 1.59 7.32 4.44
C ARG A 41 2.11 6.04 5.07
N TRP A 42 1.65 4.90 4.60
CA TRP A 42 2.09 3.63 5.11
C TRP A 42 3.60 3.48 4.95
N VAL A 43 4.10 3.88 3.80
CA VAL A 43 5.52 3.77 3.54
C VAL A 43 6.31 4.66 4.48
N GLN A 44 5.78 5.83 4.77
CA GLN A 44 6.45 6.72 5.68
C GLN A 44 6.47 6.19 7.11
N GLU A 45 5.45 5.48 7.47
CA GLU A 45 5.36 4.93 8.81
C GLU A 45 6.22 3.71 9.04
N SER A 46 6.65 3.09 8.02
CA SER A 46 7.44 1.85 8.20
C SER A 46 8.99 2.10 8.28
#